data_6ee97f2b390e75e39a2685675a12d13d
#
_entry.id   6ee97f2b390e75e39a2685675a12d13d
#
_cell.length_a   1.000
_cell.length_b   1.000
_cell.length_c   1.000
_cell.angle_alpha   90.00
_cell.angle_beta   90.00
_cell.angle_gamma   90.00
#
_symmetry.space_group_name_H-M   'P 1'
#
loop_
_entity.id
_entity.type
_entity.pdbx_description
1 polymer ?
#
loop_
_entity_poly.entity_id
_entity_poly.type
_entity_poly.pdbx_seq_one_letter_code
_entity_poly.pdbx_strand_id
1 'polypeptide(L)'
;VKQRESQKDLLELATKRYQENIYLAEDYLRSRGITIEVARLARLGVVAKAEVGHEGFLGRLSIPYITKSGVVDLRFRSLNPAVEPKYMGMTGADTKMYNVLDIERAGDWIGVCEGELDTITLGKCIGIPCVGVPGANSWKKHYTRLLADFERVFVFADGDQPGKEFATSLARELPVTIVSMGDGEDVNSSYVKYGADYIRDKMGLNDER
;
A
#
# COMPACT_ATOMS: atom_id res chain seq x y z
N VAL A 1 23.78 -2.64 16.63
CA VAL A 1 23.25 -1.26 16.60
C VAL A 1 23.84 -0.51 15.40
N LYS A 2 25.17 -0.42 15.23
CA LYS A 2 25.80 0.24 14.08
C LYS A 2 25.41 -0.32 12.72
N GLN A 3 25.23 -1.64 12.60
CA GLN A 3 24.88 -2.29 11.35
C GLN A 3 23.41 -2.01 10.94
N ARG A 4 22.49 -1.86 11.91
CA ARG A 4 21.08 -1.48 11.65
C ARG A 4 20.95 -0.01 11.24
N GLU A 5 21.72 0.89 11.83
CA GLU A 5 21.74 2.30 11.44
C GLU A 5 22.24 2.44 9.99
N SER A 6 23.33 1.78 9.64
CA SER A 6 23.87 1.79 8.28
C SER A 6 22.88 1.26 7.21
N GLN A 7 22.15 0.16 7.48
CA GLN A 7 21.17 -0.37 6.54
C GLN A 7 19.99 0.61 6.32
N LYS A 8 19.54 1.24 7.38
CA LYS A 8 18.47 2.23 7.35
C LYS A 8 18.87 3.47 6.56
N ASP A 9 20.09 3.96 6.74
CA ASP A 9 20.63 5.10 5.99
C ASP A 9 20.74 4.78 4.50
N LEU A 10 21.10 3.54 4.15
CA LEU A 10 21.15 3.08 2.76
C LEU A 10 19.76 3.04 2.12
N LEU A 11 18.73 2.52 2.83
CA LEU A 11 17.35 2.52 2.34
C LEU A 11 16.80 3.93 2.16
N GLU A 12 17.11 4.83 3.08
CA GLU A 12 16.71 6.24 3.01
C GLU A 12 17.36 6.94 1.81
N LEU A 13 18.66 6.70 1.58
CA LEU A 13 19.42 7.24 0.44
C LEU A 13 18.85 6.72 -0.88
N ALA A 14 18.64 5.40 -0.98
CA ALA A 14 18.04 4.76 -2.16
C ALA A 14 16.66 5.35 -2.47
N THR A 15 15.80 5.50 -1.44
CA THR A 15 14.48 6.10 -1.59
C THR A 15 14.56 7.51 -2.16
N LYS A 16 15.43 8.37 -1.64
CA LYS A 16 15.64 9.74 -2.15
C LYS A 16 16.04 9.74 -3.63
N ARG A 17 17.03 8.94 -3.99
CA ARG A 17 17.54 8.85 -5.38
C ARG A 17 16.48 8.33 -6.36
N TYR A 18 15.68 7.34 -5.95
CA TYR A 18 14.61 6.82 -6.79
C TYR A 18 13.47 7.83 -6.93
N GLN A 19 13.18 8.58 -5.88
CA GLN A 19 12.15 9.61 -5.86
C GLN A 19 12.44 10.76 -6.85
N GLU A 20 13.72 11.10 -7.09
CA GLU A 20 14.14 12.07 -8.08
C GLU A 20 13.70 11.70 -9.51
N ASN A 21 13.50 10.40 -9.77
CA ASN A 21 13.11 9.85 -11.07
C ASN A 21 11.64 9.45 -11.17
N ILE A 22 10.77 9.91 -10.24
CA ILE A 22 9.35 9.53 -10.23
C ILE A 22 8.61 9.91 -11.50
N TYR A 23 9.06 10.94 -12.21
CA TYR A 23 8.48 11.39 -13.48
C TYR A 23 8.52 10.30 -14.58
N LEU A 24 9.44 9.32 -14.49
CA LEU A 24 9.49 8.18 -15.42
C LEU A 24 8.30 7.22 -15.26
N ALA A 25 7.56 7.33 -14.17
CA ALA A 25 6.32 6.57 -13.91
C ALA A 25 5.06 7.41 -14.13
N GLU A 26 5.14 8.63 -14.67
CA GLU A 26 4.01 9.56 -14.73
C GLU A 26 2.81 8.97 -15.46
N ASP A 27 2.99 8.40 -16.65
CA ASP A 27 1.88 7.82 -17.42
C ASP A 27 1.25 6.63 -16.70
N TYR A 28 2.08 5.78 -16.08
CA TYR A 28 1.62 4.66 -15.27
C TYR A 28 0.80 5.16 -14.06
N LEU A 29 1.29 6.14 -13.31
CA LEU A 29 0.61 6.69 -12.14
C LEU A 29 -0.69 7.39 -12.54
N ARG A 30 -0.69 8.15 -13.65
CA ARG A 30 -1.88 8.79 -14.21
C ARG A 30 -2.95 7.75 -14.57
N SER A 31 -2.59 6.63 -15.16
CA SER A 31 -3.51 5.54 -15.46
C SER A 31 -4.13 4.91 -14.19
N ARG A 32 -3.50 5.11 -13.04
CA ARG A 32 -3.95 4.69 -11.71
C ARG A 32 -4.65 5.79 -10.91
N GLY A 33 -4.89 6.96 -11.51
CA GLY A 33 -5.48 8.10 -10.81
C GLY A 33 -4.58 8.70 -9.71
N ILE A 34 -3.28 8.38 -9.72
CA ILE A 34 -2.30 8.85 -8.74
C ILE A 34 -1.50 9.99 -9.39
N THR A 35 -1.60 11.20 -8.84
CA THR A 35 -0.83 12.35 -9.33
C THR A 35 0.64 12.25 -8.88
N ILE A 36 1.51 13.02 -9.53
CA ILE A 36 2.93 13.10 -9.12
C ILE A 36 3.06 13.65 -7.69
N GLU A 37 2.19 14.57 -7.28
CA GLU A 37 2.17 15.12 -5.92
C GLU A 37 1.84 14.01 -4.90
N VAL A 38 0.82 13.21 -5.17
CA VAL A 38 0.45 12.04 -4.33
C VAL A 38 1.60 11.03 -4.29
N ALA A 39 2.22 10.73 -5.43
CA ALA A 39 3.37 9.85 -5.51
C ALA A 39 4.56 10.35 -4.66
N ARG A 40 4.82 11.66 -4.67
CA ARG A 40 5.84 12.29 -3.84
C ARG A 40 5.51 12.22 -2.35
N LEU A 41 4.25 12.43 -1.97
CA LEU A 41 3.80 12.26 -0.58
C LEU A 41 3.97 10.81 -0.09
N ALA A 42 3.72 9.83 -0.95
CA ALA A 42 3.96 8.42 -0.68
C ALA A 42 5.44 8.02 -0.84
N ARG A 43 6.30 8.98 -1.22
CA ARG A 43 7.74 8.81 -1.47
C ARG A 43 8.06 7.73 -2.51
N LEU A 44 7.16 7.52 -3.48
CA LEU A 44 7.39 6.63 -4.62
C LEU A 44 8.53 7.14 -5.49
N GLY A 45 9.21 6.22 -6.13
CA GLY A 45 10.31 6.55 -7.04
C GLY A 45 10.46 5.52 -8.15
N VAL A 46 11.40 5.75 -9.07
CA VAL A 46 11.75 4.78 -10.12
C VAL A 46 13.23 4.46 -10.03
N VAL A 47 13.56 3.18 -10.10
CA VAL A 47 14.95 2.71 -10.12
C VAL A 47 15.55 2.97 -11.51
N ALA A 48 15.84 4.23 -11.82
CA ALA A 48 16.50 4.62 -13.07
C ALA A 48 17.99 4.25 -13.08
N LYS A 49 18.61 4.29 -11.89
CA LYS A 49 19.96 3.78 -11.62
C LYS A 49 19.91 3.00 -10.32
N ALA A 50 20.33 1.75 -10.37
CA ALA A 50 20.29 0.88 -9.19
C ALA A 50 21.37 1.24 -8.17
N GLU A 51 21.00 1.24 -6.88
CA GLU A 51 21.96 1.14 -5.79
C GLU A 51 22.52 -0.28 -5.71
N VAL A 52 23.63 -0.45 -5.02
CA VAL A 52 24.28 -1.76 -4.83
C VAL A 52 23.28 -2.74 -4.20
N GLY A 53 23.09 -3.88 -4.86
CA GLY A 53 22.10 -4.91 -4.45
C GLY A 53 20.69 -4.66 -4.96
N HIS A 54 20.44 -3.58 -5.71
CA HIS A 54 19.14 -3.27 -6.32
C HIS A 54 19.14 -3.45 -7.86
N GLU A 55 20.16 -4.05 -8.43
CA GLU A 55 20.35 -4.19 -9.90
C GLU A 55 19.17 -4.93 -10.55
N GLY A 56 18.59 -5.91 -9.86
CA GLY A 56 17.44 -6.67 -10.34
C GLY A 56 16.12 -5.89 -10.38
N PHE A 57 16.09 -4.67 -9.84
CA PHE A 57 14.89 -3.83 -9.77
C PHE A 57 14.91 -2.66 -10.77
N LEU A 58 15.90 -2.61 -11.66
CA LEU A 58 16.04 -1.53 -12.65
C LEU A 58 14.74 -1.33 -13.44
N GLY A 59 14.32 -0.06 -13.59
CA GLY A 59 13.09 0.33 -14.29
C GLY A 59 11.79 0.12 -13.52
N ARG A 60 11.84 -0.42 -12.31
CA ARG A 60 10.65 -0.64 -11.47
C ARG A 60 10.28 0.57 -10.61
N LEU A 61 9.00 0.69 -10.31
CA LEU A 61 8.50 1.61 -9.28
C LEU A 61 8.96 1.11 -7.91
N SER A 62 9.65 1.95 -7.17
CA SER A 62 10.05 1.72 -5.79
C SER A 62 8.98 2.23 -4.82
N ILE A 63 8.58 1.40 -3.89
CA ILE A 63 7.54 1.66 -2.89
C ILE A 63 8.17 1.53 -1.51
N PRO A 64 8.45 2.63 -0.80
CA PRO A 64 9.10 2.58 0.50
C PRO A 64 8.11 2.27 1.62
N TYR A 65 8.49 1.37 2.51
CA TYR A 65 7.80 1.10 3.76
C TYR A 65 8.37 1.99 4.85
N ILE A 66 7.54 2.87 5.37
CA ILE A 66 7.95 3.98 6.23
C ILE A 66 7.35 3.80 7.62
N THR A 67 8.18 3.99 8.63
CA THR A 67 7.79 4.06 10.03
C THR A 67 8.24 5.39 10.64
N LYS A 68 7.91 5.68 11.89
CA LYS A 68 8.47 6.85 12.62
C LYS A 68 9.99 6.91 12.59
N SER A 69 10.63 5.77 12.46
CA SER A 69 12.09 5.72 12.42
C SER A 69 12.68 5.90 11.02
N GLY A 70 11.86 6.13 9.97
CA GLY A 70 12.24 6.29 8.57
C GLY A 70 11.92 5.07 7.71
N VAL A 71 12.57 4.94 6.56
CA VAL A 71 12.38 3.82 5.63
C VAL A 71 12.96 2.54 6.22
N VAL A 72 12.15 1.48 6.28
CA VAL A 72 12.52 0.17 6.86
C VAL A 72 12.53 -0.96 5.83
N ASP A 73 11.96 -0.73 4.65
CA ASP A 73 11.95 -1.68 3.55
C ASP A 73 11.63 -0.99 2.23
N LEU A 74 11.91 -1.67 1.11
CA LEU A 74 11.53 -1.28 -0.24
C LEU A 74 10.87 -2.46 -0.95
N ARG A 75 9.74 -2.22 -1.59
CA ARG A 75 9.19 -3.13 -2.61
C ARG A 75 9.22 -2.48 -3.97
N PHE A 76 9.25 -3.31 -4.98
CA PHE A 76 9.43 -2.88 -6.36
C PHE A 76 8.34 -3.48 -7.23
N ARG A 77 7.61 -2.61 -7.95
CA ARG A 77 6.55 -3.00 -8.84
C ARG A 77 6.97 -2.78 -10.30
N SER A 78 6.68 -3.74 -11.16
CA SER A 78 6.84 -3.54 -12.61
C SER A 78 5.91 -2.43 -13.11
N LEU A 79 6.44 -1.50 -13.89
CA LEU A 79 5.66 -0.50 -14.63
C LEU A 79 5.08 -1.07 -15.93
N ASN A 80 5.64 -2.19 -16.41
CA ASN A 80 5.16 -2.90 -17.58
C ASN A 80 4.36 -4.14 -17.15
N PRO A 81 3.06 -4.24 -17.52
CA PRO A 81 2.23 -5.38 -17.15
C PRO A 81 2.68 -6.72 -17.72
N ALA A 82 3.49 -6.71 -18.79
CA ALA A 82 4.03 -7.92 -19.42
C ALA A 82 5.27 -8.48 -18.68
N VAL A 83 5.81 -7.76 -17.71
CA VAL A 83 7.02 -8.18 -16.98
C VAL A 83 6.66 -8.81 -15.64
N GLU A 84 6.96 -10.10 -15.53
CA GLU A 84 6.82 -10.85 -14.27
C GLU A 84 8.19 -10.99 -13.55
N PRO A 85 8.18 -11.15 -12.21
CA PRO A 85 7.03 -11.01 -11.34
C PRO A 85 6.57 -9.54 -11.23
N LYS A 86 5.26 -9.33 -11.11
CA LYS A 86 4.64 -8.00 -10.96
C LYS A 86 5.25 -7.22 -9.78
N TYR A 87 5.47 -7.90 -8.67
CA TYR A 87 6.10 -7.35 -7.47
C TYR A 87 7.35 -8.11 -7.08
N MET A 88 8.34 -7.39 -6.58
CA MET A 88 9.57 -7.94 -5.99
C MET A 88 9.86 -7.26 -4.66
N GLY A 89 10.41 -8.00 -3.72
CA GLY A 89 10.93 -7.47 -2.46
C GLY A 89 12.44 -7.63 -2.36
N MET A 90 13.03 -7.01 -1.35
CA MET A 90 14.43 -7.25 -1.00
C MET A 90 14.64 -8.71 -0.61
N THR A 91 15.74 -9.30 -1.06
CA THR A 91 16.06 -10.70 -0.75
C THR A 91 16.12 -10.94 0.75
N GLY A 92 15.38 -11.93 1.23
CA GLY A 92 15.33 -12.28 2.65
C GLY A 92 14.50 -11.34 3.52
N ALA A 93 13.82 -10.35 2.95
CA ALA A 93 12.92 -9.49 3.70
C ALA A 93 11.55 -10.16 3.89
N ASP A 94 11.10 -10.19 5.14
CA ASP A 94 9.72 -10.57 5.46
C ASP A 94 8.73 -9.52 4.97
N THR A 95 7.57 -9.95 4.48
CA THR A 95 6.47 -9.06 4.16
C THR A 95 6.03 -8.28 5.41
N LYS A 96 5.90 -6.96 5.27
CA LYS A 96 5.51 -6.03 6.33
C LYS A 96 4.16 -5.40 6.01
N MET A 97 3.48 -4.89 7.03
CA MET A 97 2.32 -4.02 6.86
C MET A 97 2.79 -2.68 6.25
N TYR A 98 2.12 -2.26 5.19
CA TYR A 98 2.38 -1.00 4.51
C TYR A 98 1.60 0.15 5.18
N ASN A 99 2.16 1.36 5.12
CA ASN A 99 1.53 2.60 5.60
C ASN A 99 1.13 2.59 7.09
N VAL A 100 1.93 1.97 7.93
CA VAL A 100 1.66 1.83 9.38
C VAL A 100 1.50 3.17 10.12
N LEU A 101 1.97 4.27 9.54
CA LEU A 101 1.80 5.60 10.12
C LEU A 101 0.33 6.06 10.16
N ASP A 102 -0.51 5.51 9.32
CA ASP A 102 -1.93 5.83 9.33
C ASP A 102 -2.67 5.24 10.54
N ILE A 103 -2.10 4.23 11.24
CA ILE A 103 -2.64 3.70 12.51
C ILE A 103 -2.74 4.81 13.56
N GLU A 104 -1.77 5.73 13.60
CA GLU A 104 -1.76 6.84 14.55
C GLU A 104 -2.59 8.04 14.09
N ARG A 105 -2.86 8.14 12.79
CA ARG A 105 -3.68 9.21 12.20
C ARG A 105 -5.15 8.86 12.17
N ALA A 106 -5.46 7.57 12.24
CA ALA A 106 -6.81 7.08 12.28
C ALA A 106 -7.47 7.49 13.61
N GLY A 107 -8.75 7.87 13.54
CA GLY A 107 -9.60 8.06 14.73
C GLY A 107 -10.12 6.70 15.20
N ASP A 108 -11.45 6.58 15.27
CA ASP A 108 -12.11 5.37 15.77
C ASP A 108 -12.14 4.21 14.77
N TRP A 109 -11.74 4.45 13.51
CA TRP A 109 -11.79 3.43 12.46
C TRP A 109 -10.60 3.51 11.49
N ILE A 110 -10.30 2.38 10.87
CA ILE A 110 -9.20 2.24 9.89
C ILE A 110 -9.58 1.30 8.75
N GLY A 111 -9.02 1.56 7.57
CA GLY A 111 -9.10 0.66 6.41
C GLY A 111 -7.96 -0.36 6.37
N VAL A 112 -8.22 -1.50 5.78
CA VAL A 112 -7.22 -2.53 5.43
C VAL A 112 -7.44 -2.95 3.99
N CYS A 113 -6.38 -2.95 3.16
CA CYS A 113 -6.40 -3.50 1.80
C CYS A 113 -5.21 -4.42 1.54
N GLU A 114 -5.25 -5.14 0.40
CA GLU A 114 -4.21 -6.08 0.02
C GLU A 114 -3.02 -5.41 -0.65
N GLY A 115 -3.23 -4.34 -1.43
CA GLY A 115 -2.21 -3.74 -2.28
C GLY A 115 -1.66 -2.41 -1.77
N GLU A 116 -0.40 -2.13 -2.07
CA GLU A 116 0.21 -0.83 -1.75
C GLU A 116 -0.44 0.32 -2.53
N LEU A 117 -0.80 0.10 -3.82
CA LEU A 117 -1.45 1.15 -4.61
C LEU A 117 -2.87 1.43 -4.13
N ASP A 118 -3.60 0.41 -3.68
CA ASP A 118 -4.93 0.55 -3.07
C ASP A 118 -4.84 1.34 -1.78
N THR A 119 -3.84 1.02 -0.95
CA THR A 119 -3.54 1.76 0.28
C THR A 119 -3.20 3.22 0.00
N ILE A 120 -2.39 3.51 -1.03
CA ILE A 120 -2.06 4.88 -1.45
C ILE A 120 -3.33 5.59 -1.94
N THR A 121 -4.15 4.91 -2.73
CA THR A 121 -5.42 5.45 -3.23
C THR A 121 -6.33 5.84 -2.07
N LEU A 122 -6.60 4.94 -1.13
CA LEU A 122 -7.40 5.26 0.05
C LEU A 122 -6.78 6.37 0.89
N GLY A 123 -5.52 6.20 1.30
CA GLY A 123 -4.88 7.09 2.28
C GLY A 123 -4.51 8.46 1.72
N LYS A 124 -4.11 8.56 0.45
CA LYS A 124 -3.56 9.80 -0.12
C LYS A 124 -4.47 10.46 -1.17
N CYS A 125 -5.22 9.67 -1.96
CA CYS A 125 -6.14 10.25 -2.95
C CYS A 125 -7.51 10.55 -2.35
N ILE A 126 -8.02 9.67 -1.47
CA ILE A 126 -9.37 9.77 -0.90
C ILE A 126 -9.36 10.35 0.52
N GLY A 127 -8.27 10.19 1.27
CA GLY A 127 -8.14 10.66 2.66
C GLY A 127 -8.72 9.71 3.70
N ILE A 128 -8.84 8.42 3.37
CA ILE A 128 -9.29 7.36 4.28
C ILE A 128 -8.07 6.72 4.93
N PRO A 129 -7.86 6.81 6.27
CA PRO A 129 -6.75 6.15 6.95
C PRO A 129 -6.74 4.65 6.66
N CYS A 130 -5.61 4.13 6.17
CA CYS A 130 -5.57 2.77 5.67
C CYS A 130 -4.17 2.15 5.78
N VAL A 131 -4.13 0.87 6.11
CA VAL A 131 -2.92 0.03 6.03
C VAL A 131 -3.05 -1.01 4.93
N GLY A 132 -1.92 -1.42 4.35
CA GLY A 132 -1.85 -2.46 3.34
C GLY A 132 -1.17 -3.71 3.86
N VAL A 133 -1.71 -4.88 3.51
CA VAL A 133 -1.11 -6.19 3.81
C VAL A 133 -0.87 -6.93 2.51
N PRO A 134 0.29 -6.72 1.85
CA PRO A 134 0.54 -7.24 0.51
C PRO A 134 0.58 -8.75 0.45
N GLY A 135 -0.44 -9.31 -0.23
CA GLY A 135 -0.64 -10.74 -0.40
C GLY A 135 -1.58 -11.35 0.66
N ALA A 136 -2.60 -12.04 0.19
CA ALA A 136 -3.68 -12.61 1.00
C ALA A 136 -3.19 -13.50 2.18
N ASN A 137 -2.02 -14.13 2.04
CA ASN A 137 -1.42 -14.98 3.06
C ASN A 137 -0.40 -14.26 3.96
N SER A 138 -0.28 -12.94 3.85
CA SER A 138 0.73 -12.16 4.58
C SER A 138 0.23 -11.62 5.92
N TRP A 139 -1.01 -11.91 6.31
CA TRP A 139 -1.54 -11.53 7.62
C TRP A 139 -0.75 -12.19 8.74
N LYS A 140 -0.29 -11.38 9.69
CA LYS A 140 0.46 -11.85 10.86
C LYS A 140 -0.34 -11.62 12.13
N LYS A 141 -0.32 -12.57 13.04
CA LYS A 141 -1.09 -12.53 14.29
C LYS A 141 -0.89 -11.26 15.14
N HIS A 142 0.27 -10.61 15.04
CA HIS A 142 0.50 -9.36 15.75
C HIS A 142 -0.21 -8.17 15.09
N TYR A 143 -0.63 -8.26 13.82
CA TYR A 143 -1.42 -7.21 13.15
C TYR A 143 -2.83 -7.13 13.75
N THR A 144 -3.41 -8.26 14.13
CA THR A 144 -4.68 -8.32 14.86
C THR A 144 -4.64 -7.45 16.12
N ARG A 145 -3.53 -7.52 16.88
CA ARG A 145 -3.35 -6.70 18.09
C ARG A 145 -3.20 -5.20 17.80
N LEU A 146 -2.57 -4.84 16.66
CA LEU A 146 -2.41 -3.44 16.26
C LEU A 146 -3.73 -2.78 15.89
N LEU A 147 -4.71 -3.58 15.44
CA LEU A 147 -6.00 -3.08 14.97
C LEU A 147 -7.15 -3.36 15.94
N ALA A 148 -6.90 -4.05 17.05
CA ALA A 148 -7.93 -4.48 17.98
C ALA A 148 -8.62 -3.33 18.76
N ASP A 149 -7.95 -2.18 18.86
CA ASP A 149 -8.46 -1.02 19.61
C ASP A 149 -9.33 -0.09 18.75
N PHE A 150 -9.44 -0.34 17.44
CA PHE A 150 -10.34 0.42 16.57
C PHE A 150 -11.79 -0.04 16.77
N GLU A 151 -12.72 0.91 16.83
CA GLU A 151 -14.15 0.61 16.91
C GLU A 151 -14.65 -0.08 15.62
N ARG A 152 -14.10 0.30 14.47
CA ARG A 152 -14.42 -0.29 13.17
C ARG A 152 -13.15 -0.52 12.35
N VAL A 153 -13.03 -1.71 11.79
CA VAL A 153 -12.02 -2.04 10.79
C VAL A 153 -12.72 -2.36 9.47
N PHE A 154 -12.49 -1.53 8.46
CA PHE A 154 -13.03 -1.74 7.11
C PHE A 154 -12.03 -2.55 6.28
N VAL A 155 -12.41 -3.72 5.82
CA VAL A 155 -11.57 -4.54 4.92
C VAL A 155 -12.06 -4.36 3.50
N PHE A 156 -11.23 -3.70 2.69
CA PHE A 156 -11.48 -3.51 1.26
C PHE A 156 -11.04 -4.76 0.51
N ALA A 157 -12.02 -5.59 0.16
CA ALA A 157 -11.78 -6.85 -0.52
C ALA A 157 -11.75 -6.65 -2.03
N ASP A 158 -10.66 -7.11 -2.66
CA ASP A 158 -10.59 -7.23 -4.11
C ASP A 158 -11.70 -8.16 -4.62
N GLY A 159 -12.22 -7.89 -5.82
CA GLY A 159 -13.35 -8.60 -6.40
C GLY A 159 -13.01 -9.98 -6.93
N ASP A 160 -11.89 -10.55 -6.57
CA ASP A 160 -11.44 -11.89 -6.95
C ASP A 160 -11.56 -12.89 -5.78
N GLN A 161 -11.25 -14.15 -6.04
CA GLN A 161 -11.35 -15.20 -5.03
C GLN A 161 -10.32 -15.02 -3.89
N PRO A 162 -9.04 -14.70 -4.14
CA PRO A 162 -8.08 -14.39 -3.10
C PRO A 162 -8.51 -13.25 -2.17
N GLY A 163 -9.06 -12.15 -2.73
CA GLY A 163 -9.53 -11.02 -1.94
C GLY A 163 -10.71 -11.37 -1.02
N LYS A 164 -11.65 -12.19 -1.52
CA LYS A 164 -12.75 -12.71 -0.70
C LYS A 164 -12.25 -13.61 0.44
N GLU A 165 -11.25 -14.44 0.17
CA GLU A 165 -10.63 -15.31 1.19
C GLU A 165 -9.85 -14.50 2.22
N PHE A 166 -9.11 -13.47 1.80
CA PHE A 166 -8.43 -12.53 2.68
C PHE A 166 -9.41 -11.86 3.64
N ALA A 167 -10.47 -11.22 3.13
CA ALA A 167 -11.47 -10.56 3.94
C ALA A 167 -12.16 -11.53 4.92
N THR A 168 -12.48 -12.74 4.46
CA THR A 168 -13.08 -13.79 5.30
C THR A 168 -12.12 -14.22 6.42
N SER A 169 -10.82 -14.30 6.13
CA SER A 169 -9.82 -14.68 7.14
C SER A 169 -9.68 -13.62 8.23
N LEU A 170 -9.71 -12.34 7.85
CA LEU A 170 -9.68 -11.23 8.81
C LEU A 170 -10.94 -11.19 9.68
N ALA A 171 -12.10 -11.46 9.11
CA ALA A 171 -13.38 -11.48 9.84
C ALA A 171 -13.45 -12.56 10.94
N ARG A 172 -12.56 -13.54 10.92
CA ARG A 172 -12.42 -14.54 12.00
C ARG A 172 -11.56 -14.05 13.16
N GLU A 173 -10.72 -13.04 12.93
CA GLU A 173 -9.75 -12.53 13.91
C GLU A 173 -10.14 -11.18 14.50
N LEU A 174 -10.92 -10.38 13.76
CA LEU A 174 -11.33 -9.02 14.13
C LEU A 174 -12.78 -8.78 13.75
N PRO A 175 -13.51 -7.94 14.50
CA PRO A 175 -14.81 -7.44 14.08
C PRO A 175 -14.61 -6.46 12.91
N VAL A 176 -14.74 -6.95 11.67
CA VAL A 176 -14.53 -6.15 10.47
C VAL A 176 -15.82 -5.89 9.71
N THR A 177 -15.88 -4.77 9.01
CA THR A 177 -16.86 -4.49 7.96
C THR A 177 -16.20 -4.74 6.60
N ILE A 178 -16.70 -5.71 5.85
CA ILE A 178 -16.17 -6.03 4.52
C ILE A 178 -16.78 -5.07 3.50
N VAL A 179 -15.91 -4.35 2.79
CA VAL A 179 -16.27 -3.43 1.70
C VAL A 179 -15.85 -4.08 0.38
N SER A 180 -16.80 -4.68 -0.33
CA SER A 180 -16.53 -5.33 -1.62
C SER A 180 -16.47 -4.31 -2.75
N MET A 181 -15.41 -4.37 -3.56
CA MET A 181 -15.26 -3.49 -4.73
C MET A 181 -16.09 -3.96 -5.96
N GLY A 182 -16.57 -5.18 -5.95
CA GLY A 182 -17.29 -5.79 -7.09
C GLY A 182 -16.37 -6.73 -7.87
N ASP A 183 -17.00 -7.53 -8.75
CA ASP A 183 -16.26 -8.59 -9.46
C ASP A 183 -15.15 -8.03 -10.36
N GLY A 184 -13.94 -8.49 -10.12
CA GLY A 184 -12.74 -8.10 -10.87
C GLY A 184 -12.19 -6.70 -10.60
N GLU A 185 -12.78 -5.94 -9.67
CA GLU A 185 -12.33 -4.61 -9.29
C GLU A 185 -11.54 -4.64 -7.98
N ASP A 186 -10.53 -3.77 -7.87
CA ASP A 186 -9.82 -3.41 -6.65
C ASP A 186 -10.17 -1.96 -6.25
N VAL A 187 -9.64 -1.46 -5.15
CA VAL A 187 -9.87 -0.08 -4.70
C VAL A 187 -9.40 0.92 -5.75
N ASN A 188 -8.22 0.70 -6.33
CA ASN A 188 -7.63 1.63 -7.27
C ASN A 188 -8.42 1.67 -8.60
N SER A 189 -8.82 0.53 -9.13
CA SER A 189 -9.64 0.47 -10.36
C SER A 189 -11.01 1.09 -10.14
N SER A 190 -11.65 0.82 -9.00
CA SER A 190 -12.92 1.43 -8.62
C SER A 190 -12.82 2.94 -8.47
N TYR A 191 -11.73 3.43 -7.87
CA TYR A 191 -11.46 4.87 -7.75
C TYR A 191 -11.31 5.55 -9.12
N VAL A 192 -10.52 4.95 -10.02
CA VAL A 192 -10.33 5.48 -11.38
C VAL A 192 -11.63 5.52 -12.16
N LYS A 193 -12.49 4.52 -11.99
CA LYS A 193 -13.73 4.36 -12.75
C LYS A 193 -14.90 5.18 -12.20
N TYR A 194 -15.03 5.27 -10.89
CA TYR A 194 -16.22 5.81 -10.23
C TYR A 194 -15.94 6.99 -9.29
N GLY A 195 -14.68 7.27 -8.96
CA GLY A 195 -14.28 8.36 -8.07
C GLY A 195 -14.33 8.01 -6.58
N ALA A 196 -13.95 9.02 -5.76
CA ALA A 196 -13.81 8.85 -4.32
C ALA A 196 -15.15 8.59 -3.59
N ASP A 197 -16.21 9.27 -4.02
CA ASP A 197 -17.51 9.19 -3.35
C ASP A 197 -18.12 7.80 -3.46
N TYR A 198 -17.92 7.10 -4.57
CA TYR A 198 -18.34 5.70 -4.71
C TYR A 198 -17.74 4.80 -3.62
N ILE A 199 -16.47 5.00 -3.27
CA ILE A 199 -15.81 4.21 -2.23
C ILE A 199 -16.33 4.59 -0.84
N ARG A 200 -16.56 5.89 -0.59
CA ARG A 200 -17.15 6.38 0.67
C ARG A 200 -18.58 5.87 0.87
N ASP A 201 -19.38 5.86 -0.19
CA ASP A 201 -20.75 5.32 -0.16
C ASP A 201 -20.76 3.84 0.21
N LYS A 202 -19.83 3.06 -0.34
CA LYS A 202 -19.69 1.64 0.02
C LYS A 202 -19.30 1.38 1.48
N MET A 203 -18.65 2.33 2.13
CA MET A 203 -18.36 2.26 3.57
C MET A 203 -19.55 2.63 4.45
N GLY A 204 -20.60 3.24 3.89
CA GLY A 204 -21.74 3.76 4.65
C GLY A 204 -21.42 4.99 5.48
N LEU A 205 -20.37 5.74 5.16
CA LEU A 205 -19.95 6.93 5.91
C LEU A 205 -20.66 8.23 5.46
N ASN A 206 -21.45 8.20 4.41
CA ASN A 206 -22.17 9.39 3.91
C ASN A 206 -23.47 9.71 4.66
N ASP A 207 -23.96 8.81 5.50
CA ASP A 207 -25.22 9.00 6.26
C ASP A 207 -25.03 9.72 7.61
N GLU A 208 -23.80 10.12 7.96
CA GLU A 208 -23.47 10.77 9.25
C GLU A 208 -23.16 12.29 9.09
N ARG A 209 -23.79 12.98 8.11
CA ARG A 209 -23.71 14.46 8.01
C ARG A 209 -24.94 15.15 8.53
#